data_4bb1eda51d4306c377b5b6d6bf42c11c
#
_entry.id   4bb1eda51d4306c377b5b6d6bf42c11c
#
_cell.length_a   1.000
_cell.length_b   1.000
_cell.length_c   1.000
_cell.angle_alpha   90.00
_cell.angle_beta   90.00
_cell.angle_gamma   90.00
#
_symmetry.space_group_name_H-M   'P 1'
#
loop_
_entity.id
_entity.type
_entity.pdbx_description
1 polymer ?
#
loop_
_entity_poly.entity_id
_entity_poly.type
_entity_poly.pdbx_seq_one_letter_code
_entity_poly.pdbx_strand_id
1 'polypeptide(L)'
;MGEVRVPQTAFYGASTERARQNFPISNLRMPRRFIRALAQIKGAAALVNTELGLVEARLASAIQQAAEEVEEGKFDKDFVVDVFQTGSGTSTNTNANEVIANRANEILGQPLGSRQPVHPNDHVNRCQSSNDVIPSALQLSALVAIHEELVPALGFLQETLERKSKEFMPVVKTGRTHLQDATPIRLGQEFLGYAGQAQRSIDRIRRAAEELAELPLGGTAVGTGVNAHPEFAQRVCAHLSRRAGVMVRETDNHFQAQAALDAILSTAGALRTVAVSLWKIGNDLRWFASGPRAGLGEITLPEVQPGSSIMPGKVNPVIIESMTMVVAKVLGNDQTITVAAQSGSIFELNLMMPVAAYCLLETIALLSASAQNLAQRCIAGIKATEHGPQMVEQGLMLATALAPTVGYDAAAAIAKEALATGKTIREVARERTRLSPQELDRLLDPARMTEPGVEAGPAGG
;
A
#
# COMPACT_ATOMS: atom_id res chain seq x y z
N MET A 1 -33.02 -18.96 -21.49
CA MET A 1 -31.65 -19.50 -21.53
C MET A 1 -31.77 -20.99 -21.23
N GLY A 2 -31.11 -21.89 -22.00
CA GLY A 2 -31.20 -23.35 -21.83
C GLY A 2 -30.73 -23.88 -20.50
N GLU A 3 -30.80 -25.21 -20.32
CA GLU A 3 -30.25 -25.88 -19.12
C GLU A 3 -28.73 -25.77 -19.07
N VAL A 4 -28.18 -25.72 -17.85
CA VAL A 4 -26.75 -25.79 -17.59
C VAL A 4 -26.50 -26.75 -16.42
N ARG A 5 -25.48 -27.60 -16.57
CA ARG A 5 -25.09 -28.56 -15.52
C ARG A 5 -24.18 -27.87 -14.51
N VAL A 6 -24.54 -27.97 -13.23
CA VAL A 6 -23.74 -27.49 -12.09
C VAL A 6 -23.20 -28.71 -11.35
N PRO A 7 -21.95 -28.73 -10.88
CA PRO A 7 -21.44 -29.82 -10.06
C PRO A 7 -22.33 -30.08 -8.84
N GLN A 8 -22.62 -31.34 -8.55
CA GLN A 8 -23.57 -31.72 -7.49
C GLN A 8 -23.19 -31.18 -6.10
N THR A 9 -21.91 -30.95 -5.85
CA THR A 9 -21.37 -30.47 -4.57
C THR A 9 -21.13 -28.97 -4.53
N ALA A 10 -21.42 -28.24 -5.62
CA ALA A 10 -21.18 -26.80 -5.69
C ALA A 10 -22.31 -26.02 -5.00
N PHE A 11 -21.93 -25.03 -4.19
CA PHE A 11 -22.87 -24.09 -3.59
C PHE A 11 -23.28 -22.95 -4.50
N TYR A 12 -22.55 -22.70 -5.60
CA TYR A 12 -23.01 -21.80 -6.64
C TYR A 12 -24.08 -22.46 -7.52
N GLY A 13 -24.84 -21.65 -8.26
CA GLY A 13 -25.94 -22.10 -9.08
C GLY A 13 -25.71 -21.94 -10.59
N ALA A 14 -26.81 -22.06 -11.33
CA ALA A 14 -26.79 -22.03 -12.79
C ALA A 14 -26.33 -20.70 -13.39
N SER A 15 -26.60 -19.56 -12.75
CA SER A 15 -26.19 -18.25 -13.26
C SER A 15 -24.67 -18.07 -13.12
N THR A 16 -24.11 -18.51 -12.02
CA THR A 16 -22.64 -18.52 -11.81
C THR A 16 -21.95 -19.47 -12.78
N GLU A 17 -22.50 -20.67 -13.00
CA GLU A 17 -21.92 -21.62 -13.95
C GLU A 17 -21.89 -21.06 -15.38
N ARG A 18 -22.94 -20.36 -15.81
CA ARG A 18 -22.93 -19.65 -17.09
C ARG A 18 -21.85 -18.59 -17.16
N ALA A 19 -21.69 -17.80 -16.09
CA ALA A 19 -20.62 -16.81 -16.04
C ALA A 19 -19.24 -17.45 -16.13
N ARG A 20 -19.01 -18.56 -15.42
CA ARG A 20 -17.74 -19.33 -15.49
C ARG A 20 -17.45 -19.83 -16.91
N GLN A 21 -18.48 -20.29 -17.64
CA GLN A 21 -18.35 -20.74 -19.02
C GLN A 21 -18.15 -19.59 -20.01
N ASN A 22 -18.76 -18.42 -19.75
CA ASN A 22 -18.64 -17.25 -20.61
C ASN A 22 -17.30 -16.54 -20.52
N PHE A 23 -16.63 -16.65 -19.37
CA PHE A 23 -15.39 -15.90 -19.08
C PHE A 23 -14.20 -16.80 -18.73
N PRO A 24 -13.78 -17.72 -19.62
CA PRO A 24 -12.58 -18.55 -19.39
C PRO A 24 -11.32 -17.82 -19.84
N ILE A 25 -11.03 -16.66 -19.21
CA ILE A 25 -9.98 -15.75 -19.66
C ILE A 25 -8.66 -15.98 -18.90
N SER A 26 -8.75 -16.17 -17.58
CA SER A 26 -7.59 -16.34 -16.72
C SER A 26 -7.87 -17.32 -15.57
N ASN A 27 -6.87 -17.53 -14.71
CA ASN A 27 -7.03 -18.23 -13.44
C ASN A 27 -7.23 -17.29 -12.25
N LEU A 28 -7.37 -15.97 -12.49
CA LEU A 28 -7.58 -14.99 -11.45
C LEU A 28 -9.00 -15.08 -10.91
N ARG A 29 -9.13 -14.89 -9.61
CA ARG A 29 -10.42 -14.85 -8.91
C ARG A 29 -10.48 -13.59 -8.06
N MET A 30 -11.68 -13.15 -7.71
CA MET A 30 -11.83 -12.02 -6.80
C MET A 30 -11.10 -12.32 -5.49
N PRO A 31 -10.31 -11.36 -4.97
CA PRO A 31 -9.54 -11.58 -3.75
C PRO A 31 -10.43 -11.95 -2.56
N ARG A 32 -9.92 -12.79 -1.67
CA ARG A 32 -10.66 -13.26 -0.49
C ARG A 32 -11.25 -12.10 0.33
N ARG A 33 -10.55 -10.97 0.42
CA ARG A 33 -11.01 -9.76 1.13
C ARG A 33 -12.25 -9.15 0.50
N PHE A 34 -12.34 -9.17 -0.84
CA PHE A 34 -13.53 -8.70 -1.55
C PHE A 34 -14.73 -9.60 -1.24
N ILE A 35 -14.54 -10.93 -1.27
CA ILE A 35 -15.59 -11.89 -0.94
C ILE A 35 -16.05 -11.72 0.51
N ARG A 36 -15.10 -11.51 1.45
CA ARG A 36 -15.41 -11.21 2.85
C ARG A 36 -16.29 -9.96 2.97
N ALA A 37 -15.91 -8.86 2.35
CA ALA A 37 -16.70 -7.61 2.37
C ALA A 37 -18.09 -7.79 1.75
N LEU A 38 -18.17 -8.52 0.64
CA LEU A 38 -19.45 -8.82 -0.01
C LEU A 38 -20.35 -9.65 0.91
N ALA A 39 -19.82 -10.66 1.58
CA ALA A 39 -20.55 -11.47 2.55
C ALA A 39 -21.03 -10.62 3.75
N GLN A 40 -20.20 -9.72 4.27
CA GLN A 40 -20.56 -8.77 5.34
C GLN A 40 -21.74 -7.89 4.92
N ILE A 41 -21.73 -7.36 3.68
CA ILE A 41 -22.84 -6.57 3.15
C ILE A 41 -24.12 -7.43 3.10
N LYS A 42 -24.04 -8.67 2.60
CA LYS A 42 -25.21 -9.56 2.48
C LYS A 42 -25.78 -9.93 3.84
N GLY A 43 -24.94 -10.24 4.83
CA GLY A 43 -25.38 -10.54 6.19
C GLY A 43 -26.03 -9.33 6.86
N ALA A 44 -25.43 -8.14 6.74
CA ALA A 44 -26.00 -6.90 7.28
C ALA A 44 -27.32 -6.53 6.58
N ALA A 45 -27.40 -6.71 5.25
CA ALA A 45 -28.62 -6.48 4.50
C ALA A 45 -29.76 -7.41 4.92
N ALA A 46 -29.50 -8.69 5.18
CA ALA A 46 -30.51 -9.64 5.68
C ALA A 46 -31.06 -9.20 7.03
N LEU A 47 -30.19 -8.78 7.97
CA LEU A 47 -30.58 -8.27 9.28
C LEU A 47 -31.47 -7.02 9.13
N VAL A 48 -31.04 -6.03 8.39
CA VAL A 48 -31.77 -4.77 8.19
C VAL A 48 -33.10 -5.01 7.48
N ASN A 49 -33.15 -5.88 6.48
CA ASN A 49 -34.40 -6.22 5.79
C ASN A 49 -35.41 -6.90 6.72
N THR A 50 -34.96 -7.62 7.74
CA THR A 50 -35.83 -8.15 8.82
C THR A 50 -36.34 -7.04 9.72
N GLU A 51 -35.48 -6.15 10.16
CA GLU A 51 -35.86 -4.99 10.99
C GLU A 51 -36.90 -4.10 10.29
N LEU A 52 -36.81 -4.01 8.94
CA LEU A 52 -37.73 -3.25 8.11
C LEU A 52 -38.99 -4.05 7.70
N GLY A 53 -39.12 -5.29 8.14
CA GLY A 53 -40.29 -6.15 7.81
C GLY A 53 -40.32 -6.64 6.37
N LEU A 54 -39.21 -6.62 5.66
CA LEU A 54 -39.12 -6.96 4.21
C LEU A 54 -38.69 -8.43 3.96
N VAL A 55 -38.09 -9.10 4.96
CA VAL A 55 -37.70 -10.50 4.93
C VAL A 55 -38.09 -11.16 6.23
N GLU A 56 -38.65 -12.37 6.19
CA GLU A 56 -39.04 -13.15 7.36
C GLU A 56 -37.81 -13.46 8.23
N ALA A 57 -37.95 -13.30 9.55
CA ALA A 57 -36.85 -13.46 10.52
C ALA A 57 -36.13 -14.82 10.45
N ARG A 58 -36.88 -15.92 10.22
CA ARG A 58 -36.32 -17.27 10.05
C ARG A 58 -35.41 -17.37 8.82
N LEU A 59 -35.82 -16.78 7.69
CA LEU A 59 -35.02 -16.77 6.44
C LEU A 59 -33.79 -15.88 6.61
N ALA A 60 -33.96 -14.70 7.18
CA ALA A 60 -32.85 -13.77 7.42
C ALA A 60 -31.79 -14.36 8.37
N SER A 61 -32.19 -15.06 9.42
CA SER A 61 -31.25 -15.73 10.31
C SER A 61 -30.39 -16.79 9.57
N ALA A 62 -31.01 -17.58 8.68
CA ALA A 62 -30.30 -18.55 7.88
C ALA A 62 -29.35 -17.87 6.86
N ILE A 63 -29.77 -16.75 6.26
CA ILE A 63 -28.94 -15.94 5.35
C ILE A 63 -27.74 -15.35 6.10
N GLN A 64 -27.93 -14.79 7.32
CA GLN A 64 -26.86 -14.27 8.15
C GLN A 64 -25.83 -15.35 8.49
N GLN A 65 -26.27 -16.51 8.97
CA GLN A 65 -25.37 -17.62 9.27
C GLN A 65 -24.60 -18.07 8.02
N ALA A 66 -25.25 -18.21 6.87
CA ALA A 66 -24.60 -18.56 5.61
C ALA A 66 -23.57 -17.49 5.18
N ALA A 67 -23.90 -16.21 5.32
CA ALA A 67 -23.00 -15.10 5.03
C ALA A 67 -21.78 -15.09 5.97
N GLU A 68 -21.94 -15.40 7.25
CA GLU A 68 -20.84 -15.54 8.21
C GLU A 68 -19.90 -16.69 7.84
N GLU A 69 -20.42 -17.82 7.40
CA GLU A 69 -19.61 -18.94 6.92
C GLU A 69 -18.83 -18.61 5.63
N VAL A 70 -19.41 -17.79 4.73
CA VAL A 70 -18.69 -17.23 3.56
C VAL A 70 -17.61 -16.24 4.01
N GLU A 71 -17.92 -15.37 4.98
CA GLU A 71 -16.94 -14.45 5.57
C GLU A 71 -15.76 -15.17 6.20
N GLU A 72 -15.97 -16.33 6.82
CA GLU A 72 -14.93 -17.19 7.39
C GLU A 72 -14.10 -17.97 6.32
N GLY A 73 -14.53 -17.98 5.06
CA GLY A 73 -13.84 -18.65 3.96
C GLY A 73 -14.22 -20.09 3.70
N LYS A 74 -15.28 -20.60 4.33
CA LYS A 74 -15.70 -22.02 4.18
C LYS A 74 -16.10 -22.39 2.75
N PHE A 75 -16.44 -21.36 1.93
CA PHE A 75 -16.93 -21.53 0.56
C PHE A 75 -16.02 -20.89 -0.50
N ASP A 76 -14.77 -20.59 -0.19
CA ASP A 76 -13.86 -19.90 -1.13
C ASP A 76 -13.73 -20.63 -2.48
N LYS A 77 -13.79 -21.96 -2.49
CA LYS A 77 -13.75 -22.79 -3.70
C LYS A 77 -14.99 -22.62 -4.61
N ASP A 78 -16.09 -22.10 -4.08
CA ASP A 78 -17.34 -21.89 -4.80
C ASP A 78 -17.43 -20.50 -5.46
N PHE A 79 -16.43 -19.62 -5.23
CA PHE A 79 -16.26 -18.35 -5.93
C PHE A 79 -15.41 -18.55 -7.19
N VAL A 80 -16.05 -19.06 -8.24
CA VAL A 80 -15.39 -19.61 -9.44
C VAL A 80 -15.28 -18.64 -10.62
N VAL A 81 -15.88 -17.45 -10.51
CA VAL A 81 -15.92 -16.46 -11.61
C VAL A 81 -14.57 -15.78 -11.79
N ASP A 82 -14.13 -15.65 -13.05
CA ASP A 82 -12.91 -14.92 -13.41
C ASP A 82 -13.00 -13.42 -13.05
N VAL A 83 -11.87 -12.77 -12.81
CA VAL A 83 -11.80 -11.32 -12.64
C VAL A 83 -12.25 -10.59 -13.91
N PHE A 84 -11.90 -11.11 -15.09
CA PHE A 84 -12.34 -10.60 -16.39
C PHE A 84 -13.74 -11.12 -16.72
N GLN A 85 -14.75 -10.48 -16.15
CA GLN A 85 -16.17 -10.86 -16.17
C GLN A 85 -17.06 -9.70 -16.61
N THR A 86 -18.36 -9.78 -16.34
CA THR A 86 -19.28 -8.64 -16.49
C THR A 86 -18.73 -7.41 -15.77
N GLY A 87 -18.55 -6.30 -16.46
CA GLY A 87 -17.82 -5.12 -15.99
C GLY A 87 -18.39 -4.46 -14.72
N SER A 88 -19.70 -4.59 -14.49
CA SER A 88 -20.38 -4.19 -13.25
C SER A 88 -20.15 -5.14 -12.05
N GLY A 89 -19.44 -6.27 -12.25
CA GLY A 89 -19.28 -7.30 -11.22
C GLY A 89 -20.53 -8.13 -10.94
N THR A 90 -21.57 -8.03 -11.76
CA THR A 90 -22.83 -8.77 -11.57
C THR A 90 -22.61 -10.27 -11.45
N SER A 91 -21.65 -10.84 -12.18
CA SER A 91 -21.34 -12.27 -12.09
C SER A 91 -20.85 -12.68 -10.69
N THR A 92 -20.01 -11.86 -10.05
CA THR A 92 -19.55 -12.10 -8.67
C THR A 92 -20.67 -11.86 -7.64
N ASN A 93 -21.51 -10.82 -7.82
CA ASN A 93 -22.65 -10.60 -6.94
C ASN A 93 -23.64 -11.78 -7.00
N THR A 94 -23.92 -12.28 -8.21
CA THR A 94 -24.77 -13.46 -8.42
C THR A 94 -24.16 -14.71 -7.79
N ASN A 95 -22.84 -14.89 -7.93
CA ASN A 95 -22.12 -15.99 -7.28
C ASN A 95 -22.32 -15.97 -5.76
N ALA A 96 -22.14 -14.82 -5.11
CA ALA A 96 -22.36 -14.66 -3.69
C ALA A 96 -23.83 -14.93 -3.30
N ASN A 97 -24.77 -14.38 -4.05
CA ASN A 97 -26.19 -14.59 -3.80
C ASN A 97 -26.58 -16.08 -3.88
N GLU A 98 -26.08 -16.81 -4.89
CA GLU A 98 -26.35 -18.24 -5.07
C GLU A 98 -25.71 -19.09 -3.98
N VAL A 99 -24.45 -18.84 -3.63
CA VAL A 99 -23.75 -19.56 -2.53
C VAL A 99 -24.44 -19.36 -1.20
N ILE A 100 -24.75 -18.11 -0.84
CA ILE A 100 -25.43 -17.79 0.42
C ILE A 100 -26.85 -18.38 0.46
N ALA A 101 -27.62 -18.28 -0.64
CA ALA A 101 -28.98 -18.83 -0.68
C ALA A 101 -28.98 -20.35 -0.56
N ASN A 102 -28.10 -21.04 -1.27
CA ASN A 102 -27.96 -22.49 -1.21
C ASN A 102 -27.56 -22.97 0.18
N ARG A 103 -26.59 -22.29 0.83
CA ARG A 103 -26.21 -22.62 2.19
C ARG A 103 -27.33 -22.33 3.20
N ALA A 104 -28.03 -21.20 3.08
CA ALA A 104 -29.19 -20.88 3.91
C ALA A 104 -30.31 -21.92 3.78
N ASN A 105 -30.57 -22.40 2.56
CA ASN A 105 -31.53 -23.46 2.33
C ASN A 105 -31.12 -24.79 2.96
N GLU A 106 -29.83 -25.14 2.89
CA GLU A 106 -29.30 -26.34 3.56
C GLU A 106 -29.44 -26.23 5.10
N ILE A 107 -29.14 -25.06 5.70
CA ILE A 107 -29.37 -24.77 7.13
C ILE A 107 -30.86 -24.97 7.49
N LEU A 108 -31.77 -24.63 6.60
CA LEU A 108 -33.21 -24.82 6.76
C LEU A 108 -33.70 -26.24 6.44
N GLY A 109 -32.80 -27.19 6.17
CA GLY A 109 -33.12 -28.59 5.91
C GLY A 109 -33.56 -28.90 4.50
N GLN A 110 -33.30 -28.00 3.54
CA GLN A 110 -33.64 -28.19 2.13
C GLN A 110 -32.45 -28.78 1.34
N PRO A 111 -32.70 -29.50 0.25
CA PRO A 111 -31.63 -30.00 -0.63
C PRO A 111 -30.91 -28.86 -1.31
N LEU A 112 -29.59 -29.04 -1.58
CA LEU A 112 -28.77 -28.09 -2.30
C LEU A 112 -29.36 -27.78 -3.68
N GLY A 113 -29.41 -26.50 -4.05
CA GLY A 113 -29.98 -26.03 -5.32
C GLY A 113 -31.49 -25.85 -5.33
N SER A 114 -32.19 -26.04 -4.22
CA SER A 114 -33.67 -25.94 -4.14
C SER A 114 -34.23 -24.55 -4.48
N ARG A 115 -33.46 -23.46 -4.27
CA ARG A 115 -33.88 -22.06 -4.39
C ARG A 115 -35.12 -21.68 -3.53
N GLN A 116 -35.51 -22.52 -2.61
CA GLN A 116 -36.62 -22.33 -1.68
C GLN A 116 -36.27 -22.95 -0.32
N PRO A 117 -36.72 -22.34 0.80
CA PRO A 117 -37.50 -21.10 0.88
C PRO A 117 -36.65 -19.82 0.64
N VAL A 118 -35.31 -19.89 0.64
CA VAL A 118 -34.45 -18.74 0.37
C VAL A 118 -34.13 -18.64 -1.13
N HIS A 119 -34.56 -17.53 -1.76
CA HIS A 119 -34.25 -17.24 -3.16
C HIS A 119 -33.08 -16.24 -3.25
N PRO A 120 -32.08 -16.44 -4.16
CA PRO A 120 -30.91 -15.58 -4.28
C PRO A 120 -31.24 -14.10 -4.52
N ASN A 121 -32.22 -13.81 -5.37
CA ASN A 121 -32.57 -12.44 -5.74
C ASN A 121 -33.61 -11.82 -4.80
N ASP A 122 -34.64 -12.61 -4.41
CA ASP A 122 -35.80 -12.06 -3.68
C ASP A 122 -35.49 -11.85 -2.19
N HIS A 123 -34.53 -12.63 -1.64
CA HIS A 123 -34.17 -12.59 -0.23
C HIS A 123 -32.73 -12.11 0.02
N VAL A 124 -31.71 -12.77 -0.59
CA VAL A 124 -30.28 -12.42 -0.35
C VAL A 124 -29.95 -11.07 -0.96
N ASN A 125 -30.50 -10.75 -2.13
CA ASN A 125 -30.26 -9.47 -2.84
C ASN A 125 -31.35 -8.42 -2.61
N ARG A 126 -32.22 -8.61 -1.60
CA ARG A 126 -33.31 -7.67 -1.30
C ARG A 126 -32.79 -6.26 -1.02
N CYS A 127 -33.40 -5.21 -1.62
CA CYS A 127 -33.00 -3.81 -1.56
C CYS A 127 -31.60 -3.51 -2.15
N GLN A 128 -31.11 -4.35 -3.04
CA GLN A 128 -29.75 -4.25 -3.58
C GLN A 128 -29.75 -4.42 -5.11
N SER A 129 -28.70 -3.88 -5.74
CA SER A 129 -28.28 -4.19 -7.10
C SER A 129 -26.78 -4.52 -7.09
N SER A 130 -26.28 -5.24 -8.10
CA SER A 130 -24.83 -5.35 -8.28
C SER A 130 -24.18 -3.97 -8.44
N ASN A 131 -24.92 -3.01 -8.97
CA ASN A 131 -24.43 -1.67 -9.31
C ASN A 131 -24.08 -0.82 -8.09
N ASP A 132 -24.71 -1.05 -6.94
CA ASP A 132 -24.40 -0.38 -5.67
C ASP A 132 -23.59 -1.29 -4.72
N VAL A 133 -23.84 -2.61 -4.74
CA VAL A 133 -23.17 -3.56 -3.85
C VAL A 133 -21.70 -3.80 -4.22
N ILE A 134 -21.39 -3.95 -5.52
CA ILE A 134 -20.02 -4.24 -5.97
C ILE A 134 -19.05 -3.07 -5.65
N PRO A 135 -19.35 -1.81 -5.97
CA PRO A 135 -18.48 -0.70 -5.55
C PRO A 135 -18.43 -0.54 -4.03
N SER A 136 -19.53 -0.80 -3.31
CA SER A 136 -19.52 -0.80 -1.84
C SER A 136 -18.60 -1.90 -1.27
N ALA A 137 -18.61 -3.10 -1.83
CA ALA A 137 -17.72 -4.18 -1.43
C ALA A 137 -16.25 -3.87 -1.77
N LEU A 138 -15.98 -3.21 -2.91
CA LEU A 138 -14.65 -2.75 -3.28
C LEU A 138 -14.11 -1.72 -2.27
N GLN A 139 -14.89 -0.69 -1.96
CA GLN A 139 -14.50 0.34 -1.01
C GLN A 139 -14.32 -0.22 0.42
N LEU A 140 -15.27 -1.00 0.91
CA LEU A 140 -15.20 -1.63 2.24
C LEU A 140 -13.99 -2.56 2.35
N SER A 141 -13.75 -3.43 1.36
CA SER A 141 -12.62 -4.36 1.39
C SER A 141 -11.27 -3.65 1.36
N ALA A 142 -11.15 -2.57 0.58
CA ALA A 142 -9.93 -1.74 0.53
C ALA A 142 -9.71 -0.99 1.85
N LEU A 143 -10.76 -0.38 2.41
CA LEU A 143 -10.72 0.33 3.68
C LEU A 143 -10.26 -0.58 4.82
N VAL A 144 -10.86 -1.77 4.93
CA VAL A 144 -10.48 -2.78 5.94
C VAL A 144 -9.03 -3.24 5.75
N ALA A 145 -8.61 -3.53 4.52
CA ALA A 145 -7.25 -3.97 4.24
C ALA A 145 -6.21 -2.88 4.55
N ILE A 146 -6.52 -1.63 4.28
CA ILE A 146 -5.67 -0.49 4.67
C ILE A 146 -5.53 -0.42 6.19
N HIS A 147 -6.64 -0.53 6.91
CA HIS A 147 -6.67 -0.41 8.37
C HIS A 147 -6.00 -1.61 9.08
N GLU A 148 -6.33 -2.85 8.66
CA GLU A 148 -5.84 -4.07 9.31
C GLU A 148 -4.38 -4.41 8.96
N GLU A 149 -3.87 -3.99 7.77
CA GLU A 149 -2.58 -4.48 7.27
C GLU A 149 -1.62 -3.39 6.83
N LEU A 150 -2.03 -2.48 5.93
CA LEU A 150 -1.10 -1.54 5.34
C LEU A 150 -0.60 -0.50 6.35
N VAL A 151 -1.50 0.10 7.11
CA VAL A 151 -1.14 1.09 8.13
C VAL A 151 -0.27 0.48 9.23
N PRO A 152 -0.58 -0.70 9.80
CA PRO A 152 0.33 -1.37 10.73
C PRO A 152 1.70 -1.72 10.14
N ALA A 153 1.76 -2.21 8.90
CA ALA A 153 3.01 -2.56 8.24
C ALA A 153 3.90 -1.33 8.01
N LEU A 154 3.33 -0.21 7.58
CA LEU A 154 4.04 1.06 7.42
C LEU A 154 4.45 1.64 8.78
N GLY A 155 3.64 1.48 9.83
CA GLY A 155 3.98 1.86 11.20
C GLY A 155 5.20 1.10 11.71
N PHE A 156 5.22 -0.22 11.52
CA PHE A 156 6.36 -1.05 11.88
C PHE A 156 7.63 -0.67 11.11
N LEU A 157 7.52 -0.33 9.82
CA LEU A 157 8.62 0.19 9.01
C LEU A 157 9.13 1.52 9.58
N GLN A 158 8.24 2.45 9.87
CA GLN A 158 8.55 3.77 10.41
C GLN A 158 9.29 3.67 11.76
N GLU A 159 8.78 2.88 12.70
CA GLU A 159 9.41 2.63 14.01
C GLU A 159 10.80 1.99 13.88
N THR A 160 10.97 1.06 12.93
CA THR A 160 12.24 0.40 12.67
C THR A 160 13.26 1.38 12.12
N LEU A 161 12.86 2.29 11.22
CA LEU A 161 13.70 3.35 10.68
C LEU A 161 14.10 4.38 11.76
N GLU A 162 13.16 4.77 12.63
CA GLU A 162 13.46 5.67 13.75
C GLU A 162 14.47 5.07 14.74
N ARG A 163 14.31 3.79 15.06
CA ARG A 163 15.29 3.09 15.92
C ARG A 163 16.67 3.10 15.28
N LYS A 164 16.78 2.82 13.99
CA LYS A 164 18.05 2.90 13.25
C LYS A 164 18.59 4.31 13.14
N SER A 165 17.73 5.31 12.99
CA SER A 165 18.15 6.71 13.04
C SER A 165 18.86 7.04 14.35
N LYS A 166 18.29 6.65 15.49
CA LYS A 166 18.90 6.86 16.82
C LYS A 166 20.23 6.11 16.96
N GLU A 167 20.28 4.84 16.50
CA GLU A 167 21.48 4.01 16.53
C GLU A 167 22.62 4.63 15.72
N PHE A 168 22.33 5.20 14.56
CA PHE A 168 23.33 5.73 13.63
C PHE A 168 23.57 7.24 13.77
N MET A 169 22.93 7.91 14.72
CA MET A 169 23.13 9.35 14.94
C MET A 169 24.58 9.73 15.25
N PRO A 170 25.39 8.91 15.95
CA PRO A 170 26.80 9.19 16.17
C PRO A 170 27.69 9.07 14.90
N VAL A 171 27.20 8.39 13.84
CA VAL A 171 28.01 8.07 12.66
C VAL A 171 28.01 9.26 11.69
N VAL A 172 29.11 9.98 11.61
CA VAL A 172 29.32 11.08 10.63
C VAL A 172 29.94 10.51 9.37
N LYS A 173 29.43 10.90 8.20
CA LYS A 173 29.85 10.44 6.88
C LYS A 173 29.74 11.56 5.86
N THR A 174 30.28 11.34 4.67
CA THR A 174 30.08 12.25 3.54
C THR A 174 28.62 12.20 3.05
N GLY A 175 27.96 13.37 2.99
CA GLY A 175 26.67 13.51 2.31
C GLY A 175 26.87 13.47 0.79
N ARG A 176 25.78 13.18 0.05
CA ARG A 176 25.82 13.14 -1.42
C ARG A 176 24.63 13.83 -2.03
N THR A 177 24.89 14.68 -3.02
CA THR A 177 23.92 15.21 -3.96
C THR A 177 24.41 14.90 -5.37
N HIS A 178 23.52 14.52 -6.29
CA HIS A 178 23.90 14.09 -7.65
C HIS A 178 24.89 12.89 -7.69
N LEU A 179 24.94 12.07 -6.63
CA LEU A 179 25.95 11.04 -6.38
C LEU A 179 27.39 11.59 -6.26
N GLN A 180 27.55 12.90 -6.12
CA GLN A 180 28.81 13.56 -5.85
C GLN A 180 28.95 13.87 -4.37
N ASP A 181 30.19 13.93 -3.87
CA ASP A 181 30.50 14.28 -2.48
C ASP A 181 29.95 15.67 -2.15
N ALA A 182 29.26 15.76 -1.04
CA ALA A 182 28.70 16.97 -0.46
C ALA A 182 29.24 17.19 0.96
N THR A 183 28.67 18.13 1.69
CA THR A 183 29.01 18.37 3.08
C THR A 183 28.68 17.16 3.97
N PRO A 184 29.35 17.02 5.13
CA PRO A 184 29.09 15.95 6.07
C PRO A 184 27.62 15.88 6.49
N ILE A 185 27.17 14.66 6.75
CA ILE A 185 25.85 14.34 7.32
C ILE A 185 26.01 13.20 8.32
N ARG A 186 25.06 13.04 9.23
CA ARG A 186 24.99 11.84 10.06
C ARG A 186 24.17 10.76 9.36
N LEU A 187 24.65 9.52 9.37
CA LEU A 187 23.87 8.38 8.82
C LEU A 187 22.48 8.31 9.50
N GLY A 188 22.41 8.63 10.80
CA GLY A 188 21.15 8.72 11.53
C GLY A 188 20.18 9.77 10.98
N GLN A 189 20.67 10.89 10.43
CA GLN A 189 19.82 11.91 9.78
C GLN A 189 19.22 11.40 8.46
N GLU A 190 19.95 10.61 7.70
CA GLU A 190 19.41 9.95 6.48
C GLU A 190 18.28 8.98 6.83
N PHE A 191 18.48 8.14 7.88
CA PHE A 191 17.43 7.24 8.37
C PHE A 191 16.24 7.99 8.98
N LEU A 192 16.43 9.15 9.59
CA LEU A 192 15.35 10.02 10.04
C LEU A 192 14.51 10.52 8.85
N GLY A 193 15.16 10.87 7.75
CA GLY A 193 14.50 11.23 6.51
C GLY A 193 13.63 10.10 5.98
N TYR A 194 14.11 8.85 6.01
CA TYR A 194 13.33 7.67 5.59
C TYR A 194 12.14 7.40 6.53
N ALA A 195 12.33 7.53 7.84
CA ALA A 195 11.24 7.42 8.82
C ALA A 195 10.15 8.47 8.55
N GLY A 196 10.55 9.71 8.24
CA GLY A 196 9.65 10.78 7.84
C GLY A 196 8.85 10.45 6.57
N GLN A 197 9.47 9.81 5.56
CA GLN A 197 8.75 9.35 4.36
C GLN A 197 7.71 8.26 4.69
N ALA A 198 8.04 7.31 5.58
CA ALA A 198 7.11 6.29 6.04
C ALA A 198 5.93 6.90 6.80
N GLN A 199 6.18 7.84 7.73
CA GLN A 199 5.12 8.55 8.46
C GLN A 199 4.20 9.33 7.51
N ARG A 200 4.77 10.10 6.55
CA ARG A 200 3.98 10.83 5.55
C ARG A 200 3.16 9.90 4.64
N SER A 201 3.64 8.69 4.41
CA SER A 201 2.91 7.66 3.68
C SER A 201 1.68 7.18 4.46
N ILE A 202 1.81 6.94 5.76
CA ILE A 202 0.68 6.61 6.65
C ILE A 202 -0.37 7.72 6.63
N ASP A 203 0.05 8.98 6.81
CA ASP A 203 -0.86 10.12 6.83
C ASP A 203 -1.63 10.28 5.52
N ARG A 204 -0.96 10.01 4.39
CA ARG A 204 -1.55 10.08 3.04
C ARG A 204 -2.58 8.98 2.83
N ILE A 205 -2.26 7.75 3.23
CA ILE A 205 -3.17 6.62 3.11
C ILE A 205 -4.40 6.79 4.01
N ARG A 206 -4.24 7.29 5.23
CA ARG A 206 -5.38 7.58 6.11
C ARG A 206 -6.35 8.58 5.50
N ARG A 207 -5.84 9.66 4.88
CA ARG A 207 -6.70 10.64 4.18
C ARG A 207 -7.41 10.04 2.97
N ALA A 208 -6.72 9.22 2.16
CA ALA A 208 -7.37 8.55 1.04
C ALA A 208 -8.44 7.53 1.50
N ALA A 209 -8.23 6.88 2.65
CA ALA A 209 -9.18 5.93 3.22
C ALA A 209 -10.50 6.60 3.67
N GLU A 210 -10.50 7.91 3.98
CA GLU A 210 -11.72 8.65 4.33
C GLU A 210 -12.73 8.69 3.17
N GLU A 211 -12.26 8.78 1.92
CA GLU A 211 -13.11 8.72 0.73
C GLU A 211 -13.72 7.33 0.52
N LEU A 212 -12.99 6.26 0.86
CA LEU A 212 -13.48 4.88 0.76
C LEU A 212 -14.60 4.58 1.76
N ALA A 213 -14.74 5.37 2.81
CA ALA A 213 -15.74 5.17 3.85
C ALA A 213 -17.16 5.54 3.41
N GLU A 214 -17.32 6.25 2.30
CA GLU A 214 -18.60 6.68 1.76
C GLU A 214 -19.09 5.69 0.70
N LEU A 215 -20.10 4.87 1.06
CA LEU A 215 -20.55 3.76 0.22
C LEU A 215 -21.73 4.14 -0.67
N PRO A 216 -21.76 3.71 -1.96
CA PRO A 216 -22.89 3.91 -2.86
C PRO A 216 -24.08 3.01 -2.56
N LEU A 217 -24.03 2.17 -1.53
CA LEU A 217 -25.10 1.23 -1.17
C LEU A 217 -26.43 1.96 -0.95
N GLY A 218 -27.51 1.40 -1.50
CA GLY A 218 -28.86 1.99 -1.47
C GLY A 218 -29.27 2.67 -2.77
N GLY A 219 -28.31 3.02 -3.65
CA GLY A 219 -28.65 3.61 -4.96
C GLY A 219 -29.28 2.64 -5.95
N THR A 220 -29.14 1.36 -5.72
CA THR A 220 -29.66 0.25 -6.53
C THR A 220 -29.24 0.33 -8.00
N ALA A 221 -30.19 0.35 -8.96
CA ALA A 221 -29.90 0.20 -10.38
C ALA A 221 -29.12 1.38 -10.99
N VAL A 222 -29.51 2.63 -10.69
CA VAL A 222 -29.00 3.86 -11.33
C VAL A 222 -28.84 5.02 -10.34
N GLY A 223 -28.82 4.76 -9.04
CA GLY A 223 -28.67 5.78 -8.01
C GLY A 223 -29.98 6.34 -7.45
N THR A 224 -31.14 5.91 -7.95
CA THR A 224 -32.46 6.40 -7.52
C THR A 224 -33.04 5.67 -6.32
N GLY A 225 -32.42 4.57 -5.90
CA GLY A 225 -32.92 3.75 -4.80
C GLY A 225 -34.20 2.96 -5.10
N VAL A 226 -34.51 2.71 -6.38
CA VAL A 226 -35.71 1.97 -6.78
C VAL A 226 -35.71 0.58 -6.11
N ASN A 227 -36.86 0.20 -5.53
CA ASN A 227 -37.07 -1.05 -4.79
C ASN A 227 -36.23 -1.21 -3.52
N ALA A 228 -35.60 -0.16 -2.99
CA ALA A 228 -34.97 -0.14 -1.68
C ALA A 228 -35.80 0.68 -0.66
N HIS A 229 -35.76 0.27 0.60
CA HIS A 229 -36.36 1.07 1.67
C HIS A 229 -35.46 2.29 1.95
N PRO A 230 -36.03 3.52 2.19
CA PRO A 230 -35.22 4.73 2.40
C PRO A 230 -34.18 4.64 3.54
N GLU A 231 -34.44 3.85 4.57
CA GLU A 231 -33.53 3.68 5.72
C GLU A 231 -32.54 2.51 5.54
N PHE A 232 -32.62 1.79 4.42
CA PHE A 232 -31.85 0.55 4.24
C PHE A 232 -30.34 0.80 4.29
N ALA A 233 -29.84 1.70 3.48
CA ALA A 233 -28.39 1.95 3.34
C ALA A 233 -27.77 2.47 4.63
N GLN A 234 -28.41 3.47 5.27
CA GLN A 234 -27.94 4.03 6.54
C GLN A 234 -27.82 2.95 7.63
N ARG A 235 -28.86 2.10 7.77
CA ARG A 235 -28.86 1.01 8.78
C ARG A 235 -27.81 -0.05 8.46
N VAL A 236 -27.65 -0.44 7.19
CA VAL A 236 -26.62 -1.40 6.76
C VAL A 236 -25.23 -0.85 7.05
N CYS A 237 -24.93 0.41 6.72
CA CYS A 237 -23.65 1.03 7.02
C CYS A 237 -23.34 1.06 8.51
N ALA A 238 -24.34 1.29 9.37
CA ALA A 238 -24.17 1.23 10.82
C ALA A 238 -23.80 -0.19 11.32
N HIS A 239 -24.41 -1.24 10.75
CA HIS A 239 -24.05 -2.63 11.05
C HIS A 239 -22.64 -2.99 10.52
N LEU A 240 -22.33 -2.58 9.30
CA LEU A 240 -21.00 -2.80 8.69
C LEU A 240 -19.89 -2.13 9.52
N SER A 241 -20.10 -0.90 9.98
CA SER A 241 -19.11 -0.18 10.80
C SER A 241 -18.74 -0.96 12.06
N ARG A 242 -19.75 -1.52 12.75
CA ARG A 242 -19.52 -2.34 13.96
C ARG A 242 -18.81 -3.67 13.64
N ARG A 243 -19.21 -4.34 12.54
CA ARG A 243 -18.68 -5.66 12.18
C ARG A 243 -17.26 -5.59 11.61
N ALA A 244 -17.00 -4.61 10.76
CA ALA A 244 -15.71 -4.45 10.07
C ALA A 244 -14.68 -3.67 10.91
N GLY A 245 -15.07 -3.04 12.01
CA GLY A 245 -14.17 -2.25 12.86
C GLY A 245 -13.67 -0.95 12.22
N VAL A 246 -14.32 -0.50 11.14
CA VAL A 246 -14.03 0.74 10.43
C VAL A 246 -15.33 1.52 10.23
N MET A 247 -15.26 2.86 10.28
CA MET A 247 -16.43 3.69 10.02
C MET A 247 -16.76 3.73 8.55
N VAL A 248 -18.01 3.40 8.20
CA VAL A 248 -18.56 3.60 6.86
C VAL A 248 -19.91 4.30 6.95
N ARG A 249 -20.28 5.03 5.91
CA ARG A 249 -21.54 5.77 5.82
C ARG A 249 -22.14 5.63 4.42
N GLU A 250 -23.44 5.85 4.33
CA GLU A 250 -24.13 6.05 3.07
C GLU A 250 -23.63 7.34 2.39
N THR A 251 -23.51 7.31 1.08
CA THR A 251 -23.16 8.52 0.30
C THR A 251 -24.28 9.56 0.31
N ASP A 252 -23.90 10.81 0.24
CA ASP A 252 -24.86 11.90 0.02
C ASP A 252 -25.32 12.00 -1.45
N ASN A 253 -24.58 11.35 -2.37
CA ASN A 253 -24.84 11.39 -3.81
C ASN A 253 -24.61 10.02 -4.48
N HIS A 254 -25.63 9.17 -4.47
CA HIS A 254 -25.59 7.85 -5.11
C HIS A 254 -25.30 7.90 -6.61
N PHE A 255 -25.68 8.96 -7.30
CA PHE A 255 -25.46 9.11 -8.74
C PHE A 255 -23.95 9.22 -9.05
N GLN A 256 -23.21 10.03 -8.29
CA GLN A 256 -21.76 10.15 -8.44
C GLN A 256 -21.04 8.88 -7.95
N ALA A 257 -21.40 8.39 -6.76
CA ALA A 257 -20.70 7.28 -6.10
C ALA A 257 -20.81 5.93 -6.85
N GLN A 258 -21.88 5.71 -7.65
CA GLN A 258 -22.05 4.53 -8.50
C GLN A 258 -21.39 4.67 -9.87
N ALA A 259 -21.42 5.88 -10.43
CA ALA A 259 -20.98 6.10 -11.81
C ALA A 259 -19.45 6.24 -11.93
N ALA A 260 -18.78 6.66 -10.87
CA ALA A 260 -17.35 6.96 -10.88
C ALA A 260 -16.56 6.10 -9.89
N LEU A 261 -15.27 5.93 -10.14
CA LEU A 261 -14.31 5.25 -9.25
C LEU A 261 -13.33 6.25 -8.60
N ASP A 262 -13.78 7.48 -8.29
CA ASP A 262 -12.90 8.56 -7.82
C ASP A 262 -12.18 8.18 -6.53
N ALA A 263 -12.86 7.65 -5.52
CA ALA A 263 -12.27 7.20 -4.26
C ALA A 263 -11.23 6.08 -4.47
N ILE A 264 -11.46 5.19 -5.43
CA ILE A 264 -10.56 4.11 -5.81
C ILE A 264 -9.32 4.67 -6.50
N LEU A 265 -9.48 5.60 -7.42
CA LEU A 265 -8.41 6.25 -8.16
C LEU A 265 -7.55 7.12 -7.22
N SER A 266 -8.16 7.89 -6.33
CA SER A 266 -7.50 8.68 -5.29
C SER A 266 -6.64 7.78 -4.39
N THR A 267 -7.20 6.66 -3.94
CA THR A 267 -6.49 5.68 -3.12
C THR A 267 -5.32 5.04 -3.89
N ALA A 268 -5.50 4.66 -5.16
CA ALA A 268 -4.43 4.12 -5.99
C ALA A 268 -3.27 5.11 -6.15
N GLY A 269 -3.56 6.41 -6.35
CA GLY A 269 -2.57 7.48 -6.40
C GLY A 269 -1.78 7.63 -5.09
N ALA A 270 -2.45 7.48 -3.95
CA ALA A 270 -1.81 7.47 -2.64
C ALA A 270 -0.89 6.24 -2.47
N LEU A 271 -1.35 5.06 -2.86
CA LEU A 271 -0.56 3.81 -2.83
C LEU A 271 0.65 3.88 -3.77
N ARG A 272 0.52 4.45 -4.97
CA ARG A 272 1.64 4.74 -5.86
C ARG A 272 2.70 5.60 -5.17
N THR A 273 2.29 6.62 -4.44
CA THR A 273 3.24 7.48 -3.72
C THR A 273 3.98 6.72 -2.61
N VAL A 274 3.30 5.80 -1.90
CA VAL A 274 3.94 4.88 -0.94
C VAL A 274 4.99 4.02 -1.64
N ALA A 275 4.64 3.41 -2.77
CA ALA A 275 5.55 2.59 -3.55
C ALA A 275 6.83 3.34 -3.97
N VAL A 276 6.68 4.58 -4.47
CA VAL A 276 7.80 5.45 -4.85
C VAL A 276 8.68 5.81 -3.64
N SER A 277 8.08 6.03 -2.47
CA SER A 277 8.84 6.26 -1.22
C SER A 277 9.64 5.02 -0.82
N LEU A 278 9.05 3.83 -0.88
CA LEU A 278 9.78 2.58 -0.63
C LEU A 278 10.92 2.35 -1.62
N TRP A 279 10.69 2.67 -2.90
CA TRP A 279 11.74 2.60 -3.93
C TRP A 279 12.93 3.48 -3.58
N LYS A 280 12.69 4.75 -3.20
CA LYS A 280 13.75 5.69 -2.82
C LYS A 280 14.56 5.15 -1.64
N ILE A 281 13.91 4.71 -0.57
CA ILE A 281 14.55 4.15 0.62
C ILE A 281 15.42 2.94 0.23
N GLY A 282 14.85 1.97 -0.46
CA GLY A 282 15.57 0.76 -0.84
C GLY A 282 16.73 1.04 -1.81
N ASN A 283 16.55 1.98 -2.73
CA ASN A 283 17.61 2.35 -3.67
C ASN A 283 18.81 2.98 -2.96
N ASP A 284 18.60 3.89 -2.02
CA ASP A 284 19.68 4.47 -1.23
C ASP A 284 20.41 3.40 -0.40
N LEU A 285 19.67 2.51 0.26
CA LEU A 285 20.25 1.41 1.03
C LEU A 285 21.13 0.49 0.18
N ARG A 286 20.73 0.21 -1.08
CA ARG A 286 21.57 -0.56 -2.02
C ARG A 286 22.87 0.16 -2.36
N TRP A 287 22.80 1.49 -2.56
CA TRP A 287 23.99 2.29 -2.80
C TRP A 287 24.94 2.28 -1.60
N PHE A 288 24.44 2.55 -0.39
CA PHE A 288 25.27 2.53 0.82
C PHE A 288 25.92 1.17 1.07
N ALA A 289 25.24 0.07 0.75
CA ALA A 289 25.75 -1.28 0.92
C ALA A 289 26.58 -1.80 -0.26
N SER A 290 26.74 -1.01 -1.33
CA SER A 290 27.46 -1.44 -2.54
C SER A 290 28.92 -1.77 -2.27
N GLY A 291 29.42 -2.80 -2.87
CA GLY A 291 30.82 -3.26 -2.72
C GLY A 291 30.89 -4.65 -2.11
N PRO A 292 31.54 -4.87 -0.95
CA PRO A 292 31.96 -3.90 0.11
C PRO A 292 33.30 -3.17 -0.10
N ARG A 293 34.15 -3.60 -1.03
CA ARG A 293 35.48 -3.01 -1.23
C ARG A 293 35.55 -2.03 -2.41
N ALA A 294 34.83 -2.32 -3.49
CA ALA A 294 34.85 -1.52 -4.74
C ALA A 294 33.59 -0.64 -4.90
N GLY A 295 32.83 -0.45 -3.86
CA GLY A 295 31.65 0.41 -3.81
C GLY A 295 31.67 1.32 -2.60
N LEU A 296 30.49 1.85 -2.18
CA LEU A 296 30.42 2.77 -1.05
C LEU A 296 30.69 2.08 0.30
N GLY A 297 30.18 0.88 0.51
CA GLY A 297 30.48 0.06 1.69
C GLY A 297 30.21 0.72 3.05
N GLU A 298 29.31 1.73 3.12
CA GLU A 298 29.07 2.50 4.34
C GLU A 298 28.17 1.79 5.35
N ILE A 299 27.39 0.81 4.86
CA ILE A 299 26.57 -0.09 5.68
C ILE A 299 26.74 -1.53 5.21
N THR A 300 26.40 -2.48 6.08
CA THR A 300 26.21 -3.89 5.72
C THR A 300 24.74 -4.27 5.87
N LEU A 301 24.24 -5.09 4.93
CA LEU A 301 22.91 -5.68 4.99
C LEU A 301 22.97 -7.07 5.64
N PRO A 302 21.87 -7.56 6.24
CA PRO A 302 21.80 -8.93 6.74
C PRO A 302 22.01 -9.97 5.64
N GLU A 303 22.79 -11.01 5.94
CA GLU A 303 22.95 -12.18 5.09
C GLU A 303 21.74 -13.11 5.26
N VAL A 304 20.77 -13.02 4.37
CA VAL A 304 19.52 -13.81 4.48
C VAL A 304 19.51 -15.07 3.61
N GLN A 305 20.39 -15.13 2.61
CA GLN A 305 20.61 -16.27 1.73
C GLN A 305 21.91 -16.14 0.95
N PRO A 306 22.47 -17.24 0.38
CA PRO A 306 23.61 -17.15 -0.52
C PRO A 306 23.33 -16.23 -1.72
N GLY A 307 24.28 -15.34 -2.03
CA GLY A 307 24.10 -14.33 -3.08
C GLY A 307 24.52 -14.78 -4.48
N SER A 308 25.27 -15.91 -4.60
CA SER A 308 25.77 -16.41 -5.88
C SER A 308 26.04 -17.90 -5.82
N SER A 309 25.78 -18.59 -6.94
CA SER A 309 26.10 -20.01 -7.10
C SER A 309 27.58 -20.27 -7.42
N ILE A 310 28.33 -19.27 -7.88
CA ILE A 310 29.73 -19.40 -8.31
C ILE A 310 30.70 -18.45 -7.60
N MET A 311 30.24 -17.46 -6.85
CA MET A 311 31.06 -16.50 -6.10
C MET A 311 30.83 -16.70 -4.59
N PRO A 312 31.68 -17.49 -3.90
CA PRO A 312 31.50 -17.78 -2.48
C PRO A 312 31.57 -16.47 -1.64
N GLY A 313 30.66 -16.33 -0.68
CA GLY A 313 30.63 -15.16 0.23
C GLY A 313 30.02 -13.90 -0.37
N LYS A 314 29.51 -13.92 -1.59
CA LYS A 314 28.78 -12.77 -2.16
C LYS A 314 27.41 -12.64 -1.53
N VAL A 315 27.10 -11.47 -0.97
CA VAL A 315 25.80 -11.09 -0.42
C VAL A 315 25.13 -10.10 -1.36
N ASN A 316 23.88 -10.37 -1.76
CA ASN A 316 23.07 -9.48 -2.59
C ASN A 316 21.96 -8.83 -1.77
N PRO A 317 21.49 -7.64 -2.14
CA PRO A 317 20.41 -6.93 -1.46
C PRO A 317 19.01 -7.50 -1.83
N VAL A 318 18.82 -8.83 -1.70
CA VAL A 318 17.67 -9.57 -2.27
C VAL A 318 16.30 -9.14 -1.72
N ILE A 319 16.24 -8.68 -0.47
CA ILE A 319 15.01 -8.15 0.11
C ILE A 319 14.61 -6.84 -0.59
N ILE A 320 15.58 -5.98 -0.86
CA ILE A 320 15.35 -4.73 -1.58
C ILE A 320 14.99 -5.02 -3.04
N GLU A 321 15.66 -5.99 -3.69
CA GLU A 321 15.32 -6.41 -5.06
C GLU A 321 13.88 -6.88 -5.16
N SER A 322 13.40 -7.70 -4.21
CA SER A 322 12.02 -8.13 -4.12
C SER A 322 11.06 -6.94 -3.99
N MET A 323 11.37 -5.99 -3.11
CA MET A 323 10.59 -4.77 -2.93
C MET A 323 10.53 -3.93 -4.22
N THR A 324 11.62 -3.83 -4.98
CA THR A 324 11.60 -3.07 -6.24
C THR A 324 10.71 -3.71 -7.31
N MET A 325 10.61 -5.04 -7.34
CA MET A 325 9.64 -5.74 -8.20
C MET A 325 8.19 -5.49 -7.78
N VAL A 326 7.92 -5.45 -6.46
CA VAL A 326 6.61 -5.04 -5.93
C VAL A 326 6.25 -3.62 -6.37
N VAL A 327 7.18 -2.67 -6.27
CA VAL A 327 6.95 -1.30 -6.75
C VAL A 327 6.59 -1.26 -8.23
N ALA A 328 7.31 -1.99 -9.07
CA ALA A 328 7.00 -2.06 -10.51
C ALA A 328 5.59 -2.61 -10.76
N LYS A 329 5.18 -3.66 -10.03
CA LYS A 329 3.84 -4.24 -10.13
C LYS A 329 2.76 -3.25 -9.68
N VAL A 330 2.98 -2.53 -8.59
CA VAL A 330 2.07 -1.50 -8.07
C VAL A 330 1.85 -0.37 -9.08
N LEU A 331 2.92 0.09 -9.76
CA LEU A 331 2.80 1.10 -10.81
C LEU A 331 1.96 0.59 -11.99
N GLY A 332 2.11 -0.68 -12.36
CA GLY A 332 1.26 -1.31 -13.38
C GLY A 332 -0.21 -1.40 -12.97
N ASN A 333 -0.48 -1.74 -11.72
CA ASN A 333 -1.83 -1.79 -11.17
C ASN A 333 -2.48 -0.38 -11.10
N ASP A 334 -1.74 0.64 -10.69
CA ASP A 334 -2.19 2.04 -10.68
C ASP A 334 -2.62 2.51 -12.08
N GLN A 335 -1.82 2.16 -13.10
CA GLN A 335 -2.17 2.46 -14.49
C GLN A 335 -3.45 1.72 -14.93
N THR A 336 -3.61 0.45 -14.55
CA THR A 336 -4.81 -0.33 -14.83
C THR A 336 -6.04 0.29 -14.18
N ILE A 337 -5.95 0.71 -12.91
CA ILE A 337 -7.03 1.39 -12.19
C ILE A 337 -7.36 2.73 -12.86
N THR A 338 -6.35 3.50 -13.29
CA THR A 338 -6.54 4.77 -14.00
C THR A 338 -7.35 4.58 -15.27
N VAL A 339 -7.01 3.58 -16.09
CA VAL A 339 -7.76 3.24 -17.31
C VAL A 339 -9.17 2.76 -16.97
N ALA A 340 -9.33 1.93 -15.94
CA ALA A 340 -10.64 1.45 -15.52
C ALA A 340 -11.55 2.59 -15.03
N ALA A 341 -11.02 3.57 -14.32
CA ALA A 341 -11.78 4.75 -13.89
C ALA A 341 -12.16 5.65 -15.07
N GLN A 342 -11.23 5.90 -15.99
CA GLN A 342 -11.45 6.76 -17.15
C GLN A 342 -12.40 6.15 -18.16
N SER A 343 -12.14 4.90 -18.59
CA SER A 343 -12.82 4.28 -19.73
C SER A 343 -14.02 3.42 -19.33
N GLY A 344 -14.10 3.03 -18.06
CA GLY A 344 -15.17 2.19 -17.54
C GLY A 344 -16.42 2.98 -17.12
N SER A 345 -16.29 4.26 -16.77
CA SER A 345 -17.40 5.10 -16.29
C SER A 345 -18.19 5.68 -17.48
N ILE A 346 -19.43 5.18 -17.67
CA ILE A 346 -20.33 5.62 -18.72
C ILE A 346 -21.71 5.82 -18.11
N PHE A 347 -22.24 7.03 -18.15
CA PHE A 347 -23.53 7.41 -17.55
C PHE A 347 -23.58 7.03 -16.06
N GLU A 348 -24.48 6.14 -15.67
CA GLU A 348 -24.81 5.83 -14.28
C GLU A 348 -23.97 4.69 -13.67
N LEU A 349 -22.98 4.14 -14.40
CA LEU A 349 -22.24 2.95 -13.94
C LEU A 349 -20.80 2.89 -14.49
N ASN A 350 -19.88 2.40 -13.66
CA ASN A 350 -18.57 1.95 -14.13
C ASN A 350 -18.62 0.46 -14.52
N LEU A 351 -18.03 0.13 -15.67
CA LEU A 351 -18.04 -1.21 -16.28
C LEU A 351 -16.67 -1.91 -16.24
N MET A 352 -15.77 -1.51 -15.33
CA MET A 352 -14.46 -2.13 -15.11
C MET A 352 -14.15 -2.38 -13.61
N MET A 353 -15.19 -2.43 -12.78
CA MET A 353 -15.06 -2.59 -11.32
C MET A 353 -14.30 -3.85 -10.89
N PRO A 354 -14.48 -5.04 -11.48
CA PRO A 354 -13.78 -6.25 -11.03
C PRO A 354 -12.26 -6.16 -11.19
N VAL A 355 -11.76 -5.65 -12.30
CA VAL A 355 -10.30 -5.49 -12.51
C VAL A 355 -9.73 -4.38 -11.62
N ALA A 356 -10.46 -3.28 -11.41
CA ALA A 356 -10.06 -2.23 -10.48
C ALA A 356 -9.97 -2.76 -9.04
N ALA A 357 -10.97 -3.54 -8.61
CA ALA A 357 -10.98 -4.18 -7.29
C ALA A 357 -9.78 -5.14 -7.10
N TYR A 358 -9.54 -5.99 -8.08
CA TYR A 358 -8.40 -6.91 -8.04
C TYR A 358 -7.07 -6.16 -7.91
N CYS A 359 -6.82 -5.18 -8.79
CA CYS A 359 -5.58 -4.40 -8.79
C CYS A 359 -5.37 -3.60 -7.50
N LEU A 360 -6.43 -2.99 -6.96
CA LEU A 360 -6.33 -2.21 -5.73
C LEU A 360 -6.00 -3.09 -4.52
N LEU A 361 -6.72 -4.19 -4.34
CA LEU A 361 -6.51 -5.12 -3.22
C LEU A 361 -5.17 -5.85 -3.31
N GLU A 362 -4.75 -6.24 -4.51
CA GLU A 362 -3.41 -6.79 -4.75
C GLU A 362 -2.33 -5.78 -4.37
N THR A 363 -2.50 -4.51 -4.75
CA THR A 363 -1.56 -3.43 -4.41
C THR A 363 -1.43 -3.24 -2.90
N ILE A 364 -2.54 -3.20 -2.17
CA ILE A 364 -2.53 -3.08 -0.71
C ILE A 364 -1.79 -4.25 -0.07
N ALA A 365 -2.10 -5.48 -0.48
CA ALA A 365 -1.47 -6.69 0.05
C ALA A 365 0.05 -6.73 -0.24
N LEU A 366 0.46 -6.41 -1.46
CA LEU A 366 1.86 -6.39 -1.86
C LEU A 366 2.67 -5.33 -1.10
N LEU A 367 2.14 -4.12 -0.95
CA LEU A 367 2.80 -3.05 -0.20
C LEU A 367 2.90 -3.38 1.29
N SER A 368 1.84 -3.94 1.89
CA SER A 368 1.84 -4.35 3.30
C SER A 368 2.91 -5.41 3.58
N ALA A 369 2.92 -6.48 2.80
CA ALA A 369 3.89 -7.56 2.93
C ALA A 369 5.33 -7.07 2.67
N SER A 370 5.52 -6.23 1.65
CA SER A 370 6.83 -5.70 1.28
C SER A 370 7.39 -4.74 2.32
N ALA A 371 6.58 -3.83 2.88
CA ALA A 371 7.00 -2.91 3.93
C ALA A 371 7.43 -3.66 5.20
N GLN A 372 6.64 -4.65 5.62
CA GLN A 372 6.96 -5.50 6.76
C GLN A 372 8.24 -6.32 6.53
N ASN A 373 8.38 -6.95 5.36
CA ASN A 373 9.56 -7.72 5.01
C ASN A 373 10.83 -6.85 4.96
N LEU A 374 10.76 -5.67 4.34
CA LEU A 374 11.86 -4.70 4.28
C LEU A 374 12.30 -4.29 5.69
N ALA A 375 11.35 -3.96 6.58
CA ALA A 375 11.64 -3.59 7.96
C ALA A 375 12.31 -4.73 8.72
N GLN A 376 11.71 -5.92 8.70
CA GLN A 376 12.12 -7.05 9.53
C GLN A 376 13.38 -7.76 9.03
N ARG A 377 13.48 -8.01 7.71
CA ARG A 377 14.53 -8.84 7.12
C ARG A 377 15.72 -8.04 6.56
N CYS A 378 15.56 -6.73 6.41
CA CYS A 378 16.63 -5.87 5.91
C CYS A 378 16.99 -4.79 6.94
N ILE A 379 16.12 -3.80 7.16
CA ILE A 379 16.47 -2.58 7.93
C ILE A 379 16.86 -2.90 9.36
N ALA A 380 16.14 -3.77 10.05
CA ALA A 380 16.42 -4.11 11.45
C ALA A 380 17.85 -4.63 11.68
N GLY A 381 18.43 -5.32 10.72
CA GLY A 381 19.76 -5.91 10.80
C GLY A 381 20.89 -5.12 10.13
N ILE A 382 20.61 -3.94 9.58
CA ILE A 382 21.64 -3.06 9.02
C ILE A 382 22.65 -2.65 10.11
N LYS A 383 23.94 -2.64 9.73
CA LYS A 383 25.04 -2.11 10.58
C LYS A 383 25.80 -1.06 9.81
N ALA A 384 26.19 0.01 10.48
CA ALA A 384 27.16 0.97 9.94
C ALA A 384 28.55 0.34 9.90
N THR A 385 29.37 0.77 8.95
CA THR A 385 30.79 0.39 8.87
C THR A 385 31.67 1.57 9.22
N GLU A 386 32.97 1.31 9.41
CA GLU A 386 33.97 2.36 9.62
C GLU A 386 34.33 3.13 8.33
N HIS A 387 33.89 2.62 7.16
CA HIS A 387 34.28 3.24 5.88
C HIS A 387 33.72 4.65 5.72
N GLY A 388 32.46 4.88 6.07
CA GLY A 388 31.85 6.22 6.00
C GLY A 388 32.63 7.25 6.85
N PRO A 389 32.85 7.02 8.15
CA PRO A 389 33.69 7.88 9.01
C PRO A 389 35.13 8.08 8.51
N GLN A 390 35.76 7.02 7.99
CA GLN A 390 37.13 7.13 7.45
C GLN A 390 37.22 8.01 6.22
N MET A 391 36.19 8.00 5.34
CA MET A 391 36.19 8.77 4.11
C MET A 391 35.81 10.24 4.31
N VAL A 392 35.16 10.62 5.40
CA VAL A 392 34.70 12.01 5.58
C VAL A 392 35.86 13.02 5.63
N GLU A 393 37.02 12.68 6.21
CA GLU A 393 38.20 13.53 6.23
C GLU A 393 38.84 13.70 4.84
N GLN A 394 38.58 12.81 3.92
CA GLN A 394 39.01 12.93 2.50
C GLN A 394 38.07 13.81 1.70
N GLY A 395 36.91 14.19 2.24
CA GLY A 395 35.86 14.93 1.57
C GLY A 395 36.29 16.37 1.22
N LEU A 396 36.28 16.71 -0.06
CA LEU A 396 36.67 18.04 -0.57
C LEU A 396 35.70 19.13 -0.09
N MET A 397 34.45 18.78 0.20
CA MET A 397 33.42 19.73 0.63
C MET A 397 33.53 20.15 2.10
N LEU A 398 34.51 19.63 2.85
CA LEU A 398 34.94 20.22 4.13
C LEU A 398 35.40 21.68 3.94
N ALA A 399 35.92 22.05 2.77
CA ALA A 399 36.25 23.42 2.41
C ALA A 399 35.08 24.41 2.58
N THR A 400 33.84 23.94 2.55
CA THR A 400 32.63 24.76 2.75
C THR A 400 32.65 25.46 4.13
N ALA A 401 33.16 24.79 5.16
CA ALA A 401 33.29 25.35 6.52
C ALA A 401 34.34 26.47 6.63
N LEU A 402 35.27 26.56 5.69
CA LEU A 402 36.28 27.63 5.64
C LEU A 402 35.73 28.91 5.01
N ALA A 403 34.74 28.82 4.11
CA ALA A 403 34.27 29.95 3.31
C ALA A 403 33.84 31.17 4.17
N PRO A 404 33.14 31.05 5.30
CA PRO A 404 32.81 32.19 6.15
C PRO A 404 34.03 32.94 6.69
N THR A 405 35.15 32.25 6.88
CA THR A 405 36.38 32.80 7.49
C THR A 405 37.37 33.32 6.46
N VAL A 406 37.60 32.53 5.37
CA VAL A 406 38.65 32.86 4.37
C VAL A 406 38.11 33.45 3.10
N GLY A 407 36.79 33.44 2.89
CA GLY A 407 36.09 33.83 1.67
C GLY A 407 35.88 32.65 0.70
N TYR A 408 34.87 32.74 -0.12
CA TYR A 408 34.44 31.66 -1.07
C TYR A 408 35.58 31.27 -2.04
N ASP A 409 36.20 32.27 -2.67
CA ASP A 409 37.22 32.01 -3.70
C ASP A 409 38.49 31.33 -3.11
N ALA A 410 38.90 31.70 -1.89
CA ALA A 410 40.00 31.06 -1.21
C ALA A 410 39.65 29.62 -0.79
N ALA A 411 38.44 29.37 -0.30
CA ALA A 411 37.97 28.02 0.02
C ALA A 411 37.88 27.15 -1.26
N ALA A 412 37.41 27.69 -2.37
CA ALA A 412 37.36 26.99 -3.65
C ALA A 412 38.75 26.68 -4.20
N ALA A 413 39.71 27.58 -4.03
CA ALA A 413 41.14 27.35 -4.42
C ALA A 413 41.73 26.20 -3.59
N ILE A 414 41.49 26.18 -2.28
CA ILE A 414 41.94 25.10 -1.37
C ILE A 414 41.37 23.75 -1.83
N ALA A 415 40.07 23.68 -2.15
CA ALA A 415 39.43 22.44 -2.62
C ALA A 415 40.01 21.93 -3.93
N LYS A 416 40.27 22.83 -4.90
CA LYS A 416 40.89 22.49 -6.17
C LYS A 416 42.33 21.99 -6.00
N GLU A 417 43.09 22.61 -5.15
CA GLU A 417 44.49 22.20 -4.87
C GLU A 417 44.51 20.85 -4.13
N ALA A 418 43.61 20.62 -3.17
CA ALA A 418 43.48 19.34 -2.48
C ALA A 418 43.20 18.22 -3.47
N LEU A 419 42.24 18.42 -4.41
CA LEU A 419 41.95 17.46 -5.46
C LEU A 419 43.16 17.18 -6.36
N ALA A 420 43.87 18.22 -6.80
CA ALA A 420 44.98 18.10 -7.74
C ALA A 420 46.21 17.42 -7.11
N THR A 421 46.40 17.58 -5.80
CA THR A 421 47.58 17.08 -5.07
C THR A 421 47.35 15.79 -4.30
N GLY A 422 46.07 15.37 -4.17
CA GLY A 422 45.70 14.23 -3.29
C GLY A 422 45.80 14.52 -1.81
N LYS A 423 46.02 15.78 -1.39
CA LYS A 423 46.04 16.21 -0.01
C LYS A 423 44.62 16.39 0.53
N THR A 424 44.47 16.33 1.84
CA THR A 424 43.21 16.69 2.51
C THR A 424 42.99 18.21 2.51
N ILE A 425 41.75 18.65 2.68
CA ILE A 425 41.41 20.07 2.87
C ILE A 425 42.21 20.67 4.05
N ARG A 426 42.35 19.92 5.11
CA ARG A 426 43.09 20.33 6.34
C ARG A 426 44.57 20.60 6.06
N GLU A 427 45.23 19.74 5.28
CA GLU A 427 46.63 19.91 4.90
C GLU A 427 46.83 21.15 4.03
N VAL A 428 46.01 21.33 2.99
CA VAL A 428 46.12 22.50 2.12
C VAL A 428 45.78 23.79 2.86
N ALA A 429 44.74 23.77 3.70
CA ALA A 429 44.37 24.96 4.51
C ALA A 429 45.49 25.41 5.47
N ARG A 430 46.25 24.48 6.06
CA ARG A 430 47.44 24.81 6.86
C ARG A 430 48.51 25.53 6.05
N GLU A 431 48.67 25.17 4.78
CA GLU A 431 49.68 25.78 3.90
C GLU A 431 49.23 27.13 3.32
N ARG A 432 47.90 27.31 3.11
CA ARG A 432 47.32 28.43 2.37
C ARG A 432 46.63 29.49 3.21
N THR A 433 46.43 29.25 4.50
CA THR A 433 45.76 30.20 5.41
C THR A 433 46.67 30.58 6.59
N ARG A 434 46.28 31.63 7.31
CA ARG A 434 46.92 32.03 8.57
C ARG A 434 46.22 31.49 9.81
N LEU A 435 45.28 30.56 9.63
CA LEU A 435 44.50 29.95 10.71
C LEU A 435 45.41 29.06 11.55
N SER A 436 45.29 29.15 12.87
CA SER A 436 45.97 28.26 13.78
C SER A 436 45.48 26.81 13.65
N PRO A 437 46.31 25.82 14.04
CA PRO A 437 45.86 24.43 14.05
C PRO A 437 44.56 24.22 14.84
N GLN A 438 44.38 24.91 15.96
CA GLN A 438 43.17 24.83 16.79
C GLN A 438 41.94 25.40 16.09
N GLU A 439 42.09 26.52 15.35
CA GLU A 439 41.00 27.07 14.54
C GLU A 439 40.61 26.14 13.39
N LEU A 440 41.58 25.55 12.70
CA LEU A 440 41.37 24.58 11.66
C LEU A 440 40.67 23.32 12.17
N ASP A 441 41.09 22.82 13.36
CA ASP A 441 40.47 21.66 13.98
C ASP A 441 39.00 21.93 14.35
N ARG A 442 38.70 23.14 14.80
CA ARG A 442 37.34 23.56 15.12
C ARG A 442 36.48 23.77 13.88
N LEU A 443 37.00 24.46 12.85
CA LEU A 443 36.27 24.77 11.65
C LEU A 443 36.01 23.52 10.77
N LEU A 444 36.99 22.64 10.68
CA LEU A 444 36.94 21.43 9.87
C LEU A 444 36.48 20.19 10.65
N ASP A 445 35.84 20.37 11.80
CA ASP A 445 35.18 19.26 12.51
C ASP A 445 33.90 18.83 11.74
N PRO A 446 33.91 17.64 11.13
CA PRO A 446 32.75 17.20 10.32
C PRO A 446 31.45 17.09 11.13
N ALA A 447 31.53 16.81 12.44
CA ALA A 447 30.37 16.68 13.30
C ALA A 447 29.62 18.01 13.44
N ARG A 448 30.33 19.12 13.52
CA ARG A 448 29.75 20.47 13.61
C ARG A 448 28.99 20.87 12.32
N MET A 449 29.46 20.40 11.18
CA MET A 449 28.82 20.66 9.89
C MET A 449 27.48 19.92 9.70
N THR A 450 27.11 19.03 10.60
CA THR A 450 25.85 18.27 10.55
C THR A 450 24.69 18.98 11.24
N GLU A 451 24.93 20.15 11.81
CA GLU A 451 23.95 20.93 12.57
C GLU A 451 23.82 22.35 12.01
N PRO A 452 22.63 22.97 12.10
CA PRO A 452 22.45 24.34 11.66
C PRO A 452 23.27 25.33 12.53
N GLY A 453 23.85 26.32 11.91
CA GLY A 453 24.57 27.39 12.60
C GLY A 453 25.35 28.25 11.63
N VAL A 454 25.54 29.51 11.95
CA VAL A 454 26.41 30.45 11.23
C VAL A 454 27.55 30.84 12.19
N GLU A 455 28.79 30.45 11.84
CA GLU A 455 29.93 31.02 12.53
C GLU A 455 30.10 32.48 12.08
N ALA A 456 30.24 33.39 13.01
CA ALA A 456 30.42 34.82 12.72
C ALA A 456 31.71 35.03 11.89
N GLY A 457 31.55 35.40 10.64
CA GLY A 457 32.58 35.68 9.69
C GLY A 457 32.09 36.61 8.58
N PRO A 458 32.99 37.25 7.80
CA PRO A 458 32.62 38.27 6.80
C PRO A 458 31.89 37.77 5.56
N ALA A 459 31.74 36.49 5.38
CA ALA A 459 31.00 35.92 4.25
C ALA A 459 29.71 35.29 4.75
N GLY A 460 28.58 36.02 4.62
CA GLY A 460 27.26 35.45 4.64
C GLY A 460 27.12 34.45 3.48
N GLY A 461 26.59 33.26 3.77
CA GLY A 461 26.34 32.21 2.78
C GLY A 461 25.22 32.60 1.82
#